data_d9777936cafa19499a94029ee332beb9
#
_entry.id   d9777936cafa19499a94029ee332beb9
#
_cell.length_a   1.000
_cell.length_b   1.000
_cell.length_c   1.000
_cell.angle_alpha   90.00
_cell.angle_beta   90.00
_cell.angle_gamma   90.00
#
_symmetry.space_group_name_H-M   'P 1'
#
loop_
_entity.id
_entity.type
_entity.pdbx_description
1 polymer ?
#
loop_
_entity_poly.entity_id
_entity_poly.type
_entity_poly.pdbx_seq_one_letter_code
_entity_poly.pdbx_strand_id
1 'polypeptide(L)'
;MGRNRSGVLELAVLGLLNGTPMHGYELRKRLYTVLGAFRALSYGSLYPCLHELQDAGLITADQDEPEPPAPAGTARARAGRRSLKVYRLTADGKERLADLLGEGGPAAWEDDGFGVHFAFFGQTRADVRLRILEGRRSRLEERMEAIRAAFTRTRERVDRY
;
A
#
# COMPACT_ATOMS: atom_id res chain seq x y z
N MET A 1 13.22 -11.39 -0.46
CA MET A 1 11.83 -11.08 0.00
C MET A 1 11.53 -9.58 0.19
N GLY A 2 12.48 -8.65 0.10
CA GLY A 2 12.25 -7.20 0.30
C GLY A 2 11.62 -6.44 -0.87
N ARG A 3 11.89 -6.79 -2.10
CA ARG A 3 11.43 -6.05 -3.31
C ARG A 3 9.92 -6.01 -3.51
N ASN A 4 9.22 -7.08 -3.15
CA ASN A 4 7.76 -7.14 -3.36
C ASN A 4 7.01 -6.21 -2.39
N ARG A 5 7.48 -6.09 -1.15
CA ARG A 5 6.87 -5.20 -0.14
C ARG A 5 7.08 -3.72 -0.43
N SER A 6 8.23 -3.36 -1.01
CA SER A 6 8.51 -1.97 -1.43
C SER A 6 7.55 -1.53 -2.54
N GLY A 7 7.34 -2.36 -3.57
CA GLY A 7 6.41 -2.05 -4.66
C GLY A 7 4.94 -1.95 -4.23
N VAL A 8 4.52 -2.77 -3.27
CA VAL A 8 3.17 -2.71 -2.69
C VAL A 8 2.94 -1.40 -1.93
N LEU A 9 3.93 -0.95 -1.16
CA LEU A 9 3.85 0.32 -0.43
C LEU A 9 3.92 1.52 -1.38
N GLU A 10 4.79 1.48 -2.39
CA GLU A 10 4.86 2.48 -3.46
C GLU A 10 3.49 2.67 -4.12
N LEU A 11 2.87 1.59 -4.61
CA LEU A 11 1.54 1.62 -5.22
C LEU A 11 0.50 2.24 -4.27
N ALA A 12 0.50 1.86 -2.99
CA ALA A 12 -0.45 2.34 -2.02
C ALA A 12 -0.30 3.84 -1.75
N VAL A 13 0.93 4.34 -1.62
CA VAL A 13 1.23 5.76 -1.40
C VAL A 13 0.82 6.58 -2.62
N LEU A 14 1.28 6.20 -3.82
CA LEU A 14 0.94 6.91 -5.06
C LEU A 14 -0.56 6.89 -5.32
N GLY A 15 -1.23 5.75 -5.10
CA GLY A 15 -2.68 5.61 -5.30
C GLY A 15 -3.50 6.51 -4.36
N LEU A 16 -3.10 6.66 -3.11
CA LEU A 16 -3.76 7.56 -2.16
C LEU A 16 -3.53 9.03 -2.50
N LEU A 17 -2.29 9.39 -2.88
CA LEU A 17 -1.93 10.77 -3.25
C LEU A 17 -2.54 11.20 -4.60
N ASN A 18 -2.92 10.27 -5.46
CA ASN A 18 -3.62 10.58 -6.71
C ASN A 18 -5.02 11.17 -6.47
N GLY A 19 -5.65 10.83 -5.36
CA GLY A 19 -6.95 11.40 -4.98
C GLY A 19 -6.84 12.83 -4.49
N THR A 20 -5.98 13.07 -3.50
CA THR A 20 -5.78 14.37 -2.84
C THR A 20 -4.40 14.47 -2.21
N PRO A 21 -3.78 15.66 -2.21
CA PRO A 21 -2.61 15.92 -1.37
C PRO A 21 -2.95 15.71 0.10
N MET A 22 -2.00 15.20 0.89
CA MET A 22 -2.25 14.96 2.31
C MET A 22 -0.97 15.01 3.14
N HIS A 23 -1.15 15.28 4.43
CA HIS A 23 -0.07 15.23 5.41
C HIS A 23 0.40 13.79 5.65
N GLY A 24 1.66 13.60 6.03
CA GLY A 24 2.22 12.28 6.31
C GLY A 24 1.44 11.50 7.38
N TYR A 25 0.87 12.20 8.37
CA TYR A 25 0.01 11.58 9.38
C TYR A 25 -1.32 11.07 8.78
N GLU A 26 -1.96 11.86 7.92
CA GLU A 26 -3.20 11.46 7.24
C GLU A 26 -2.96 10.31 6.28
N LEU A 27 -1.88 10.38 5.50
CA LEU A 27 -1.44 9.30 4.62
C LEU A 27 -1.26 8.00 5.40
N ARG A 28 -0.59 8.05 6.55
CA ARG A 28 -0.43 6.90 7.44
C ARG A 28 -1.77 6.34 7.90
N LYS A 29 -2.70 7.20 8.31
CA LYS A 29 -4.04 6.80 8.78
C LYS A 29 -4.82 6.13 7.66
N ARG A 30 -4.82 6.70 6.46
CA ARG A 30 -5.51 6.13 5.27
C ARG A 30 -4.87 4.82 4.82
N LEU A 31 -3.56 4.73 4.80
CA LEU A 31 -2.85 3.47 4.54
C LEU A 31 -3.29 2.37 5.51
N TYR A 32 -3.42 2.70 6.80
CA TYR A 32 -3.91 1.73 7.78
C TYR A 32 -5.36 1.28 7.50
N THR A 33 -6.23 2.21 7.13
CA THR A 33 -7.63 1.90 6.81
C THR A 33 -7.76 1.05 5.56
N VAL A 34 -7.01 1.40 4.50
CA VAL A 34 -7.05 0.71 3.19
C VAL A 34 -6.36 -0.65 3.26
N LEU A 35 -5.24 -0.74 4.00
CA LEU A 35 -4.36 -1.90 4.00
C LEU A 35 -4.37 -2.69 5.32
N GLY A 36 -5.00 -2.17 6.37
CA GLY A 36 -5.00 -2.76 7.70
C GLY A 36 -5.58 -4.17 7.76
N ALA A 37 -6.54 -4.48 6.90
CA ALA A 37 -7.09 -5.82 6.72
C ALA A 37 -6.09 -6.82 6.10
N PHE A 38 -5.05 -6.34 5.41
CA PHE A 38 -4.11 -7.14 4.63
C PHE A 38 -2.72 -7.27 5.26
N ARG A 39 -2.49 -6.78 6.46
CA ARG A 39 -1.27 -6.94 7.29
C ARG A 39 0.09 -6.63 6.62
N ALA A 40 0.12 -6.02 5.44
CA ALA A 40 1.32 -5.96 4.61
C ALA A 40 2.31 -4.83 4.97
N LEU A 41 1.94 -3.88 5.84
CA LEU A 41 2.77 -2.69 6.05
C LEU A 41 3.21 -2.52 7.50
N SER A 42 4.52 -2.54 7.68
CA SER A 42 5.16 -2.07 8.91
C SER A 42 5.29 -0.54 8.86
N TYR A 43 4.91 0.14 9.94
CA TYR A 43 4.98 1.60 10.04
C TYR A 43 6.38 2.18 9.86
N GLY A 44 7.42 1.39 10.11
CA GLY A 44 8.81 1.79 9.92
C GLY A 44 9.22 1.99 8.47
N SER A 45 8.44 1.45 7.51
CA SER A 45 8.76 1.52 6.07
C SER A 45 8.18 2.75 5.37
N LEU A 46 7.18 3.44 5.96
CA LEU A 46 6.49 4.54 5.28
C LEU A 46 7.40 5.74 5.01
N TYR A 47 8.09 6.24 6.02
CA TYR A 47 8.94 7.43 5.84
C TYR A 47 10.15 7.18 4.93
N PRO A 48 10.86 6.04 5.02
CA PRO A 48 11.85 5.67 4.01
C PRO A 48 11.27 5.65 2.59
N CYS A 49 10.10 5.05 2.39
CA CYS A 49 9.43 5.02 1.08
C CYS A 49 9.08 6.44 0.58
N LEU A 50 8.57 7.33 1.45
CA LEU A 50 8.30 8.72 1.07
C LEU A 50 9.58 9.46 0.65
N HIS A 51 10.71 9.23 1.30
CA HIS A 51 11.99 9.79 0.90
C HIS A 51 12.44 9.25 -0.46
N GLU A 52 12.38 7.95 -0.67
CA GLU A 52 12.71 7.32 -1.96
C GLU A 52 11.84 7.88 -3.10
N LEU A 53 10.55 8.04 -2.87
CA LEU A 53 9.63 8.61 -3.87
C LEU A 53 9.88 10.10 -4.15
N GLN A 54 10.30 10.88 -3.13
CA GLN A 54 10.72 12.27 -3.32
C GLN A 54 12.03 12.36 -4.11
N ASP A 55 13.02 11.54 -3.75
CA ASP A 55 14.32 11.50 -4.43
C ASP A 55 14.17 11.08 -5.89
N ALA A 56 13.19 10.20 -6.17
CA ALA A 56 12.82 9.80 -7.53
C ALA A 56 11.95 10.83 -8.27
N GLY A 57 11.57 11.95 -7.64
CA GLY A 57 10.73 12.98 -8.24
C GLY A 57 9.26 12.60 -8.46
N LEU A 58 8.80 11.47 -7.88
CA LEU A 58 7.43 10.97 -8.05
C LEU A 58 6.42 11.68 -7.15
N ILE A 59 6.87 12.23 -6.03
CA ILE A 59 6.09 13.07 -5.13
C ILE A 59 6.87 14.32 -4.74
N THR A 60 6.16 15.40 -4.41
CA THR A 60 6.73 16.58 -3.76
C THR A 60 6.23 16.67 -2.33
N ALA A 61 7.00 17.35 -1.47
CA ALA A 61 6.58 17.70 -0.13
C ALA A 61 6.71 19.20 0.06
N ASP A 62 5.56 19.87 0.15
CA ASP A 62 5.50 21.27 0.49
C ASP A 62 5.42 21.42 2.02
N GLN A 63 6.12 22.42 2.54
CA GLN A 63 5.87 22.80 3.92
C GLN A 63 4.61 23.67 3.90
N ASP A 64 3.59 23.28 4.66
CA ASP A 64 2.47 24.17 4.90
C ASP A 64 3.00 25.47 5.50
N GLU A 65 2.49 26.59 5.01
CA GLU A 65 2.75 27.90 5.64
C GLU A 65 2.39 27.80 7.13
N PRO A 66 3.19 28.39 8.02
CA PRO A 66 2.90 28.36 9.45
C PRO A 66 1.51 28.96 9.68
N GLU A 67 0.61 28.17 10.24
CA GLU A 67 -0.67 28.66 10.77
C GLU A 67 -0.42 29.94 11.58
N PRO A 68 -1.25 31.01 11.40
CA PRO A 68 -1.04 32.28 12.07
C PRO A 68 -0.88 32.05 13.59
N PRO A 69 -0.02 32.81 14.29
CA PRO A 69 0.37 32.53 15.65
C PRO A 69 -0.85 32.50 16.57
N ALA A 70 -1.14 31.35 17.14
CA ALA A 70 -2.06 31.25 18.25
C ALA A 70 -1.58 32.13 19.42
N PRO A 71 -2.49 32.78 20.16
CA PRO A 71 -2.13 33.73 21.21
C PRO A 71 -1.20 33.08 22.24
N ALA A 72 -0.16 33.86 22.59
CA ALA A 72 0.92 33.47 23.48
C ALA A 72 0.39 32.90 24.81
N GLY A 73 0.78 31.70 25.18
CA GLY A 73 0.45 31.23 26.53
C GLY A 73 0.70 29.78 26.90
N THR A 74 1.52 29.00 26.21
CA THR A 74 2.00 27.73 26.83
C THR A 74 3.33 27.28 26.24
N ALA A 75 4.34 27.16 27.09
CA ALA A 75 5.68 26.64 26.76
C ALA A 75 5.68 25.20 26.22
N ARG A 76 4.55 24.51 26.21
CA ARG A 76 4.33 23.16 25.67
C ARG A 76 4.17 23.15 24.15
N ALA A 77 3.92 24.31 23.51
CA ALA A 77 3.72 24.44 22.06
C ALA A 77 5.03 24.40 21.25
N ARG A 78 6.20 24.49 21.88
CA ARG A 78 7.49 24.50 21.15
C ARG A 78 8.05 23.14 20.80
N ALA A 79 7.60 22.06 21.43
CA ALA A 79 8.06 20.69 21.13
C ALA A 79 7.28 19.99 19.98
N GLY A 80 6.23 20.60 19.47
CA GLY A 80 5.30 20.02 18.48
C GLY A 80 5.31 20.63 17.09
N ARG A 81 6.12 21.65 16.81
CA ARG A 81 6.26 22.22 15.47
C ARG A 81 7.15 21.37 14.57
N ARG A 82 6.79 20.14 14.35
CA ARG A 82 7.21 19.43 13.14
C ARG A 82 6.39 20.08 12.02
N SER A 83 7.06 20.82 11.14
CA SER A 83 6.52 21.30 9.89
C SER A 83 5.70 20.18 9.25
N LEU A 84 4.38 20.34 9.18
CA LEU A 84 3.47 19.34 8.65
C LEU A 84 3.68 19.33 7.13
N LYS A 85 4.52 18.43 6.65
CA LYS A 85 4.76 18.28 5.21
C LYS A 85 3.51 17.75 4.54
N VAL A 86 3.03 18.45 3.52
CA VAL A 86 1.96 17.99 2.63
C VAL A 86 2.61 17.33 1.41
N TYR A 87 2.31 16.07 1.20
CA TYR A 87 2.79 15.32 0.05
C TYR A 87 1.82 15.43 -1.11
N ARG A 88 2.36 15.61 -2.32
CA ARG A 88 1.61 15.72 -3.58
C ARG A 88 2.20 14.81 -4.63
N LEU A 89 1.35 14.25 -5.47
CA LEU A 89 1.77 13.47 -6.62
C LEU A 89 2.22 14.40 -7.75
N THR A 90 3.37 14.09 -8.37
CA THR A 90 3.88 14.79 -9.56
C THR A 90 3.28 14.21 -10.85
N ALA A 91 3.60 14.80 -12.01
CA ALA A 91 3.26 14.22 -13.30
C ALA A 91 3.91 12.84 -13.49
N ASP A 92 5.21 12.73 -13.20
CA ASP A 92 5.97 11.48 -13.27
C ASP A 92 5.41 10.43 -12.29
N GLY A 93 4.97 10.88 -11.10
CA GLY A 93 4.29 10.01 -10.13
C GLY A 93 2.97 9.46 -10.64
N LYS A 94 2.20 10.22 -11.44
CA LYS A 94 0.98 9.73 -12.08
C LYS A 94 1.26 8.69 -13.15
N GLU A 95 2.30 8.91 -13.97
CA GLU A 95 2.73 7.94 -14.97
C GLU A 95 3.18 6.64 -14.29
N ARG A 96 4.01 6.76 -13.26
CA ARG A 96 4.45 5.61 -12.48
C ARG A 96 3.29 4.83 -11.84
N LEU A 97 2.29 5.54 -11.31
CA LEU A 97 1.07 4.91 -10.79
C LEU A 97 0.31 4.16 -11.89
N ALA A 98 0.18 4.74 -13.08
CA ALA A 98 -0.49 4.10 -14.21
C ALA A 98 0.23 2.80 -14.62
N ASP A 99 1.57 2.81 -14.65
CA ASP A 99 2.37 1.62 -14.91
C ASP A 99 2.12 0.52 -13.87
N LEU A 100 2.20 0.87 -12.58
CA LEU A 100 1.97 -0.06 -11.48
C LEU A 100 0.55 -0.66 -11.51
N LEU A 101 -0.47 0.16 -11.79
CA LEU A 101 -1.85 -0.30 -11.95
C LEU A 101 -2.06 -1.16 -13.22
N GLY A 102 -1.19 -1.02 -14.22
CA GLY A 102 -1.15 -1.85 -15.41
C GLY A 102 -0.52 -3.25 -15.19
N GLU A 103 0.23 -3.42 -14.11
CA GLU A 103 0.87 -4.68 -13.76
C GLU A 103 -0.15 -5.70 -13.22
N GLY A 104 -0.65 -6.57 -14.08
CA GLY A 104 -1.55 -7.68 -13.71
C GLY A 104 -0.83 -9.01 -13.52
N GLY A 105 0.41 -9.01 -13.02
CA GLY A 105 1.25 -10.19 -12.83
C GLY A 105 1.13 -10.83 -11.43
N PRO A 106 1.97 -11.86 -11.13
CA PRO A 106 1.94 -12.60 -9.87
C PRO A 106 1.97 -11.73 -8.62
N ALA A 107 2.74 -10.65 -8.62
CA ALA A 107 2.81 -9.71 -7.52
C ALA A 107 1.46 -9.09 -7.16
N ALA A 108 0.55 -8.95 -8.13
CA ALA A 108 -0.76 -8.34 -7.95
C ALA A 108 -1.82 -9.29 -7.37
N TRP A 109 -1.66 -10.61 -7.50
CA TRP A 109 -2.63 -11.59 -6.97
C TRP A 109 -2.14 -12.44 -5.79
N GLU A 110 -0.86 -12.32 -5.40
CA GLU A 110 -0.37 -12.93 -4.17
C GLU A 110 -0.92 -12.21 -2.92
N ASP A 111 -0.81 -12.86 -1.75
CA ASP A 111 -1.45 -12.39 -0.51
C ASP A 111 -1.07 -10.95 -0.13
N ASP A 112 0.21 -10.58 -0.31
CA ASP A 112 0.70 -9.24 0.06
C ASP A 112 0.26 -8.13 -0.92
N GLY A 113 0.10 -8.46 -2.22
CA GLY A 113 -0.20 -7.49 -3.28
C GLY A 113 -1.68 -7.35 -3.59
N PHE A 114 -2.45 -8.44 -3.50
CA PHE A 114 -3.84 -8.46 -3.94
C PHE A 114 -4.69 -7.38 -3.27
N GLY A 115 -4.56 -7.22 -1.95
CA GLY A 115 -5.35 -6.25 -1.21
C GLY A 115 -5.14 -4.82 -1.66
N VAL A 116 -3.89 -4.46 -1.99
CA VAL A 116 -3.56 -3.12 -2.46
C VAL A 116 -4.10 -2.90 -3.87
N HIS A 117 -3.86 -3.82 -4.80
CA HIS A 117 -4.43 -3.73 -6.14
C HIS A 117 -5.95 -3.65 -6.11
N PHE A 118 -6.60 -4.46 -5.27
CA PHE A 118 -8.04 -4.47 -5.11
C PHE A 118 -8.59 -3.13 -4.59
N ALA A 119 -7.91 -2.49 -3.66
CA ALA A 119 -8.28 -1.16 -3.14
C ALA A 119 -8.28 -0.08 -4.25
N PHE A 120 -7.48 -0.25 -5.29
CA PHE A 120 -7.37 0.68 -6.43
C PHE A 120 -8.03 0.16 -7.71
N PHE A 121 -8.90 -0.85 -7.64
CA PHE A 121 -9.61 -1.37 -8.82
C PHE A 121 -10.44 -0.31 -9.55
N GLY A 122 -10.93 0.71 -8.84
CA GLY A 122 -11.62 1.83 -9.45
C GLY A 122 -10.75 2.64 -10.43
N GLN A 123 -9.43 2.60 -10.26
CA GLN A 123 -8.44 3.27 -11.10
C GLN A 123 -7.74 2.30 -12.09
N THR A 124 -8.04 1.00 -12.00
CA THR A 124 -7.41 -0.06 -12.79
C THR A 124 -8.29 -0.40 -14.00
N ARG A 125 -7.67 -0.65 -15.15
CA ARG A 125 -8.38 -1.07 -16.37
C ARG A 125 -9.10 -2.41 -16.16
N ALA A 126 -10.22 -2.59 -16.84
CA ALA A 126 -11.07 -3.79 -16.69
C ALA A 126 -10.35 -5.09 -17.04
N ASP A 127 -9.54 -5.09 -18.11
CA ASP A 127 -8.75 -6.25 -18.55
C ASP A 127 -7.69 -6.66 -17.51
N VAL A 128 -7.06 -5.67 -16.87
CA VAL A 128 -6.08 -5.91 -15.79
C VAL A 128 -6.76 -6.45 -14.54
N ARG A 129 -7.90 -5.86 -14.14
CA ARG A 129 -8.70 -6.34 -13.00
C ARG A 129 -9.09 -7.80 -13.17
N LEU A 130 -9.57 -8.16 -14.37
CA LEU A 130 -9.96 -9.54 -14.68
C LEU A 130 -8.78 -10.49 -14.53
N ARG A 131 -7.63 -10.13 -15.10
CA ARG A 131 -6.39 -10.92 -15.00
C ARG A 131 -5.95 -11.13 -13.54
N ILE A 132 -6.02 -10.08 -12.73
CA ILE A 132 -5.70 -10.16 -11.30
C ILE A 132 -6.67 -11.11 -10.57
N LEU A 133 -7.97 -11.01 -10.84
CA LEU A 133 -8.98 -11.88 -10.22
C LEU A 133 -8.83 -13.34 -10.64
N GLU A 134 -8.55 -13.60 -11.91
CA GLU A 134 -8.29 -14.95 -12.43
C GLU A 134 -7.04 -15.56 -11.80
N GLY A 135 -5.94 -14.80 -11.73
CA GLY A 135 -4.73 -15.24 -11.06
C GLY A 135 -4.96 -15.53 -9.56
N ARG A 136 -5.71 -14.65 -8.88
CA ARG A 136 -6.08 -14.86 -7.47
C ARG A 136 -6.94 -16.11 -7.27
N ARG A 137 -7.92 -16.32 -8.14
CA ARG A 137 -8.76 -17.53 -8.11
C ARG A 137 -7.91 -18.79 -8.25
N SER A 138 -7.09 -18.89 -9.28
CA SER A 138 -6.21 -20.02 -9.51
C SER A 138 -5.32 -20.32 -8.29
N ARG A 139 -4.75 -19.25 -7.71
CA ARG A 139 -3.90 -19.36 -6.51
C ARG A 139 -4.65 -19.92 -5.29
N LEU A 140 -5.91 -19.51 -5.12
CA LEU A 140 -6.75 -20.02 -4.04
C LEU A 140 -7.17 -21.48 -4.27
N GLU A 141 -7.49 -21.85 -5.51
CA GLU A 141 -7.81 -23.22 -5.90
C GLU A 141 -6.63 -24.18 -5.63
N GLU A 142 -5.41 -23.79 -6.05
CA GLU A 142 -4.18 -24.56 -5.75
C GLU A 142 -3.98 -24.74 -4.24
N ARG A 143 -4.19 -23.69 -3.46
CA ARG A 143 -4.05 -23.74 -2.00
C ARG A 143 -5.08 -24.65 -1.35
N MET A 144 -6.33 -24.59 -1.82
CA MET A 144 -7.39 -25.49 -1.35
C MET A 144 -7.07 -26.96 -1.64
N GLU A 145 -6.58 -27.26 -2.84
CA GLU A 145 -6.15 -28.60 -3.23
C GLU A 145 -5.02 -29.12 -2.33
N ALA A 146 -4.00 -28.30 -2.10
CA ALA A 146 -2.89 -28.64 -1.21
C ALA A 146 -3.35 -28.94 0.23
N ILE A 147 -4.32 -28.16 0.75
CA ILE A 147 -4.90 -28.38 2.08
C ILE A 147 -5.70 -29.68 2.10
N ARG A 148 -6.54 -29.95 1.11
CA ARG A 148 -7.31 -31.22 1.00
C ARG A 148 -6.38 -32.42 0.98
N ALA A 149 -5.34 -32.39 0.16
CA ALA A 149 -4.34 -33.46 0.10
C ALA A 149 -3.61 -33.67 1.44
N ALA A 150 -3.33 -32.59 2.19
CA ALA A 150 -2.73 -32.67 3.51
C ALA A 150 -3.68 -33.36 4.52
N PHE A 151 -4.97 -33.01 4.51
CA PHE A 151 -5.98 -33.66 5.35
C PHE A 151 -6.11 -35.11 5.06
N THR A 152 -6.20 -35.53 3.80
CA THR A 152 -6.28 -36.95 3.39
C THR A 152 -5.10 -37.73 3.93
N ARG A 153 -3.88 -37.25 3.74
CA ARG A 153 -2.66 -37.91 4.26
C ARG A 153 -2.66 -38.04 5.79
N THR A 154 -3.17 -37.01 6.48
CA THR A 154 -3.23 -37.04 7.96
C THR A 154 -4.26 -38.06 8.43
N ARG A 155 -5.45 -38.11 7.82
CA ARG A 155 -6.49 -39.08 8.11
C ARG A 155 -6.01 -40.52 7.91
N GLU A 156 -5.41 -40.82 6.76
CA GLU A 156 -4.84 -42.16 6.46
C GLU A 156 -3.75 -42.60 7.45
N ARG A 157 -3.06 -41.63 8.06
CA ARG A 157 -2.07 -41.88 9.11
C ARG A 157 -2.75 -42.26 10.43
N VAL A 158 -3.82 -41.54 10.80
CA VAL A 158 -4.57 -41.81 12.03
C VAL A 158 -5.32 -43.15 11.95
N ASP A 159 -5.92 -43.47 10.81
CA ASP A 159 -6.68 -44.73 10.61
C ASP A 159 -5.79 -45.99 10.61
N ARG A 160 -4.46 -45.84 10.60
CA ARG A 160 -3.48 -46.95 10.68
C ARG A 160 -3.02 -47.29 12.09
N TYR A 161 -3.45 -46.56 13.11
CA TYR A 161 -3.13 -46.79 14.52
C TYR A 161 -4.39 -47.16 15.32
#